data_46fa8c42b6956c0898368d52b0f63e11
#
_entry.id   46fa8c42b6956c0898368d52b0f63e11
#
_cell.length_a   1.000
_cell.length_b   1.000
_cell.length_c   1.000
_cell.angle_alpha   90.00
_cell.angle_beta   90.00
_cell.angle_gamma   90.00
#
_symmetry.space_group_name_H-M   'P 1'
#
loop_
_entity.id
_entity.type
_entity.pdbx_description
1 polymer ?
#
loop_
_entity_poly.entity_id
_entity_poly.type
_entity_poly.pdbx_seq_one_letter_code
_entity_poly.pdbx_strand_id
1 'polypeptide(L)'
;MNRFKKVFFIILPLLFLSGCFLSKNKEEKTKDTQKEVIEVEKRPITNRIDIKSATYASDIILDKLSKSEDKAYEVTKINNLSQIESLNFDIAVVPAYQVVDLYNKTNGNIKLAAITVLNNIHIISDKQINNPTEMAGKTIMVPELNESMNKLIDSKLGFVKTLMKINTEFYYSQKDIIKNLENSENIIAFLSEPYYSKAITNNNYYRFDVNEVISMIPNSKTESEGDFVSDVIIVNKNYLRDNKDSFDKFLAEYKNAQGEIKEGDVLSQGIINNYDITNEEAISIFKSMDNSFIDSDTMAGVFEIYLDKLENLDKNIFSGNRPSDDLYYKR
;
A
#
# COMPACT_ATOMS: atom_id res chain seq x y z
N MET A 1 58.84 -13.31 -14.70
CA MET A 1 59.01 -14.44 -15.65
C MET A 1 57.63 -14.77 -16.21
N ASN A 2 57.36 -14.27 -17.36
CA ASN A 2 56.85 -14.99 -18.56
C ASN A 2 55.52 -15.76 -18.37
N ARG A 3 54.53 -15.71 -19.20
CA ARG A 3 54.30 -15.26 -20.60
C ARG A 3 52.80 -15.44 -20.90
N PHE A 4 52.16 -14.51 -21.58
CA PHE A 4 51.69 -14.51 -22.98
C PHE A 4 50.37 -15.25 -23.29
N LYS A 5 49.41 -14.41 -23.76
CA LYS A 5 48.80 -14.37 -25.14
C LYS A 5 47.71 -15.43 -25.39
N LYS A 6 46.63 -15.18 -26.10
CA LYS A 6 46.21 -14.41 -27.28
C LYS A 6 44.67 -14.46 -27.32
N VAL A 7 43.92 -13.45 -27.57
CA VAL A 7 43.43 -12.87 -28.84
C VAL A 7 42.98 -13.90 -29.90
N PHE A 8 41.67 -13.88 -30.21
CA PHE A 8 41.19 -14.11 -31.57
C PHE A 8 39.90 -13.31 -31.87
N PHE A 9 40.06 -12.48 -32.84
CA PHE A 9 39.13 -11.75 -33.69
C PHE A 9 38.65 -12.68 -34.80
N ILE A 10 37.43 -12.45 -35.36
CA ILE A 10 37.03 -12.66 -36.77
C ILE A 10 35.54 -12.20 -36.83
N ILE A 11 35.20 -10.99 -37.35
CA ILE A 11 35.06 -10.51 -38.75
C ILE A 11 33.81 -11.01 -39.46
N LEU A 12 32.88 -10.09 -39.63
CA LEU A 12 32.03 -9.61 -40.72
C LEU A 12 32.19 -10.27 -42.12
N PRO A 13 31.21 -10.38 -43.00
CA PRO A 13 30.75 -9.27 -43.89
C PRO A 13 29.22 -9.26 -44.18
N LEU A 14 28.61 -8.11 -44.38
CA LEU A 14 28.47 -7.20 -45.54
C LEU A 14 27.71 -7.72 -46.78
N LEU A 15 26.79 -6.84 -47.19
CA LEU A 15 26.19 -6.57 -48.54
C LEU A 15 24.82 -7.21 -48.77
N PHE A 16 23.81 -6.43 -49.16
CA PHE A 16 23.66 -5.77 -50.44
C PHE A 16 22.75 -4.55 -50.40
N LEU A 17 23.16 -3.57 -51.13
CA LEU A 17 22.59 -2.32 -51.62
C LEU A 17 21.39 -2.49 -52.58
N SER A 18 20.49 -1.54 -52.52
CA SER A 18 20.11 -0.58 -53.58
C SER A 18 18.62 -0.28 -53.46
N GLY A 19 18.19 0.93 -53.47
CA GLY A 19 18.06 1.91 -54.43
C GLY A 19 17.45 3.22 -53.94
N CYS A 20 18.01 4.31 -54.36
CA CYS A 20 17.52 5.68 -54.24
C CYS A 20 16.20 5.92 -54.93
N PHE A 21 15.35 6.77 -54.32
CA PHE A 21 14.75 7.87 -55.09
C PHE A 21 14.45 9.06 -54.19
N LEU A 22 14.91 10.22 -54.60
CA LEU A 22 14.65 11.53 -53.98
C LEU A 22 13.22 11.98 -54.22
N SER A 23 12.57 12.52 -53.19
CA SER A 23 11.67 13.68 -53.38
C SER A 23 11.61 14.50 -52.09
N LYS A 24 11.91 15.79 -52.20
CA LYS A 24 11.74 16.81 -51.17
C LYS A 24 10.24 17.07 -50.99
N ASN A 25 9.74 17.01 -49.72
CA ASN A 25 8.74 18.00 -49.29
C ASN A 25 8.86 18.10 -47.73
N LYS A 26 8.97 19.36 -47.31
CA LYS A 26 8.87 19.75 -45.90
C LYS A 26 7.43 19.66 -45.46
N GLU A 27 7.13 18.83 -44.47
CA GLU A 27 5.93 18.99 -43.65
C GLU A 27 6.32 18.75 -42.18
N GLU A 28 5.90 19.69 -41.34
CA GLU A 28 6.04 19.66 -39.89
C GLU A 28 5.36 18.42 -39.32
N LYS A 29 6.13 17.55 -38.66
CA LYS A 29 5.56 16.45 -37.88
C LYS A 29 5.25 16.93 -36.48
N THR A 30 3.98 17.17 -36.24
CA THR A 30 3.36 17.09 -34.90
C THR A 30 3.76 15.77 -34.26
N LYS A 31 4.32 15.85 -33.05
CA LYS A 31 4.59 14.68 -32.20
C LYS A 31 3.26 14.09 -31.75
N ASP A 32 2.82 13.06 -32.40
CA ASP A 32 1.75 12.20 -31.96
C ASP A 32 2.32 11.33 -30.85
N THR A 33 1.89 11.59 -29.59
CA THR A 33 2.22 10.78 -28.43
C THR A 33 1.38 9.51 -28.54
N GLN A 34 1.96 8.46 -29.09
CA GLN A 34 1.36 7.13 -29.03
C GLN A 34 1.19 6.74 -27.56
N LYS A 35 -0.05 6.72 -27.10
CA LYS A 35 -0.43 6.01 -25.88
C LYS A 35 -0.10 4.53 -26.12
N GLU A 36 0.84 4.02 -25.35
CA GLU A 36 1.09 2.59 -25.26
C GLU A 36 -0.20 1.93 -24.77
N VAL A 37 -0.84 1.18 -25.65
CA VAL A 37 -1.98 0.34 -25.27
C VAL A 37 -1.38 -0.87 -24.58
N ILE A 38 -1.53 -0.91 -23.26
CA ILE A 38 -1.20 -2.10 -22.46
C ILE A 38 -2.15 -3.21 -22.93
N GLU A 39 -1.62 -4.17 -23.68
CA GLU A 39 -2.35 -5.36 -24.10
C GLU A 39 -2.59 -6.22 -22.85
N VAL A 40 -3.81 -6.17 -22.32
CA VAL A 40 -4.20 -6.96 -21.15
C VAL A 40 -4.29 -8.42 -21.61
N GLU A 41 -3.37 -9.25 -21.13
CA GLU A 41 -3.42 -10.70 -21.34
C GLU A 41 -4.79 -11.23 -20.91
N LYS A 42 -5.48 -11.95 -21.81
CA LYS A 42 -6.76 -12.58 -21.50
C LYS A 42 -6.53 -13.68 -20.46
N ARG A 43 -6.98 -13.46 -19.23
CA ARG A 43 -6.93 -14.47 -18.17
C ARG A 43 -7.78 -15.71 -18.53
N PRO A 44 -7.37 -16.90 -18.06
CA PRO A 44 -8.24 -18.08 -18.16
C PRO A 44 -9.54 -17.80 -17.40
N ILE A 45 -10.68 -18.18 -18.01
CA ILE A 45 -12.00 -18.06 -17.41
C ILE A 45 -12.05 -19.03 -16.23
N THR A 46 -11.81 -18.54 -15.02
CA THR A 46 -12.10 -19.26 -13.78
C THR A 46 -13.49 -18.83 -13.32
N ASN A 47 -14.31 -19.78 -12.86
CA ASN A 47 -15.62 -19.48 -12.27
C ASN A 47 -15.50 -18.79 -10.90
N ARG A 48 -14.30 -18.40 -10.48
CA ARG A 48 -14.02 -17.79 -9.17
C ARG A 48 -13.54 -16.37 -9.35
N ILE A 49 -13.94 -15.53 -8.42
CA ILE A 49 -13.49 -14.15 -8.32
C ILE A 49 -12.06 -14.14 -7.77
N ASP A 50 -11.11 -13.58 -8.52
CA ASP A 50 -9.70 -13.45 -8.13
C ASP A 50 -9.50 -12.27 -7.20
N ILE A 51 -9.21 -12.54 -5.93
CA ILE A 51 -9.05 -11.53 -4.88
C ILE A 51 -7.60 -11.48 -4.41
N LYS A 52 -7.02 -10.28 -4.41
CA LYS A 52 -5.70 -10.03 -3.84
C LYS A 52 -5.83 -9.40 -2.45
N SER A 53 -5.11 -9.95 -1.48
CA SER A 53 -5.04 -9.46 -0.11
C SER A 53 -3.64 -8.93 0.18
N ALA A 54 -3.53 -7.66 0.55
CA ALA A 54 -2.26 -7.00 0.88
C ALA A 54 -2.21 -6.47 2.32
N THR A 55 -3.22 -6.73 3.16
CA THR A 55 -3.29 -6.22 4.52
C THR A 55 -3.65 -7.30 5.54
N TYR A 56 -3.27 -7.09 6.79
CA TYR A 56 -3.53 -8.05 7.85
C TYR A 56 -5.02 -8.32 8.09
N ALA A 57 -5.82 -7.26 8.20
CA ALA A 57 -7.25 -7.40 8.44
C ALA A 57 -7.94 -8.15 7.29
N SER A 58 -7.56 -7.83 6.04
CA SER A 58 -8.12 -8.52 4.87
C SER A 58 -7.74 -9.99 4.80
N ASP A 59 -6.53 -10.37 5.22
CA ASP A 59 -6.12 -11.77 5.26
C ASP A 59 -7.07 -12.59 6.16
N ILE A 60 -7.48 -12.04 7.31
CA ILE A 60 -8.39 -12.71 8.25
C ILE A 60 -9.81 -12.81 7.69
N ILE A 61 -10.35 -11.69 7.15
CA ILE A 61 -11.71 -11.63 6.62
C ILE A 61 -11.87 -12.55 5.40
N LEU A 62 -10.91 -12.46 4.48
CA LEU A 62 -10.93 -13.25 3.24
C LEU A 62 -10.66 -14.74 3.50
N ASP A 63 -9.91 -15.09 4.54
CA ASP A 63 -9.76 -16.49 4.98
C ASP A 63 -11.12 -17.07 5.40
N LYS A 64 -11.92 -16.31 6.15
CA LYS A 64 -13.29 -16.72 6.51
C LYS A 64 -14.16 -16.88 5.27
N LEU A 65 -14.12 -15.91 4.33
CA LEU A 65 -14.90 -15.99 3.08
C LEU A 65 -14.47 -17.15 2.19
N SER A 66 -13.17 -17.44 2.10
CA SER A 66 -12.65 -18.54 1.26
C SER A 66 -13.08 -19.93 1.73
N LYS A 67 -13.53 -20.05 2.99
CA LYS A 67 -14.03 -21.28 3.60
C LYS A 67 -15.54 -21.49 3.40
N SER A 68 -16.23 -20.55 2.74
CA SER A 68 -17.66 -20.69 2.42
C SER A 68 -17.90 -21.90 1.50
N GLU A 69 -19.09 -22.50 1.59
CA GLU A 69 -19.41 -23.74 0.88
C GLU A 69 -19.39 -23.60 -0.64
N ASP A 70 -19.75 -22.43 -1.18
CA ASP A 70 -19.84 -22.17 -2.61
C ASP A 70 -18.48 -21.88 -3.28
N LYS A 71 -17.38 -21.74 -2.49
CA LYS A 71 -16.00 -21.53 -2.98
C LYS A 71 -15.91 -20.49 -4.12
N ALA A 72 -16.70 -19.43 -4.01
CA ALA A 72 -16.80 -18.40 -5.04
C ALA A 72 -15.54 -17.56 -5.21
N TYR A 73 -14.65 -17.58 -4.21
CA TYR A 73 -13.48 -16.72 -4.11
C TYR A 73 -12.17 -17.49 -4.22
N GLU A 74 -11.23 -16.97 -4.99
CA GLU A 74 -9.84 -17.38 -5.02
C GLU A 74 -8.99 -16.28 -4.41
N VAL A 75 -8.55 -16.47 -3.17
CA VAL A 75 -7.84 -15.47 -2.40
C VAL A 75 -6.33 -15.71 -2.50
N THR A 76 -5.60 -14.72 -2.95
CA THR A 76 -4.14 -14.72 -2.99
C THR A 76 -3.59 -13.60 -2.14
N LYS A 77 -2.78 -13.93 -1.13
CA LYS A 77 -1.99 -12.94 -0.41
C LYS A 77 -0.87 -12.42 -1.29
N ILE A 78 -0.68 -11.11 -1.31
CA ILE A 78 0.39 -10.45 -2.05
C ILE A 78 1.24 -9.58 -1.11
N ASN A 79 2.56 -9.58 -1.37
CA ASN A 79 3.52 -8.74 -0.64
C ASN A 79 4.00 -7.53 -1.47
N ASN A 80 3.63 -7.49 -2.74
CA ASN A 80 3.88 -6.36 -3.63
C ASN A 80 2.68 -6.14 -4.54
N LEU A 81 2.58 -4.97 -5.13
CA LEU A 81 1.40 -4.56 -5.89
C LEU A 81 1.54 -4.74 -7.42
N SER A 82 2.56 -5.45 -7.90
CA SER A 82 2.79 -5.64 -9.35
C SER A 82 1.62 -6.28 -10.08
N GLN A 83 0.89 -7.19 -9.41
CA GLN A 83 -0.32 -7.80 -9.96
C GLN A 83 -1.48 -6.79 -10.07
N ILE A 84 -1.54 -5.84 -9.15
CA ILE A 84 -2.53 -4.75 -9.20
C ILE A 84 -2.17 -3.78 -10.32
N GLU A 85 -0.91 -3.37 -10.40
CA GLU A 85 -0.40 -2.47 -11.43
C GLU A 85 -0.61 -3.03 -12.85
N SER A 86 -0.46 -4.34 -13.02
CA SER A 86 -0.72 -5.05 -14.28
C SER A 86 -2.19 -5.42 -14.52
N LEU A 87 -3.11 -5.00 -13.65
CA LEU A 87 -4.54 -5.34 -13.69
C LEU A 87 -4.84 -6.85 -13.66
N ASN A 88 -3.93 -7.64 -13.09
CA ASN A 88 -4.10 -9.08 -12.94
C ASN A 88 -4.81 -9.43 -11.61
N PHE A 89 -6.05 -8.96 -11.47
CA PHE A 89 -6.95 -9.20 -10.34
C PHE A 89 -8.38 -8.78 -10.69
N ASP A 90 -9.36 -9.23 -9.94
CA ASP A 90 -10.74 -8.76 -10.02
C ASP A 90 -11.02 -7.76 -8.89
N ILE A 91 -10.70 -8.14 -7.66
CA ILE A 91 -10.86 -7.34 -6.44
C ILE A 91 -9.54 -7.36 -5.67
N ALA A 92 -9.21 -6.26 -5.01
CA ALA A 92 -8.09 -6.27 -4.09
C ALA A 92 -8.39 -5.46 -2.83
N VAL A 93 -7.77 -5.88 -1.70
CA VAL A 93 -7.72 -5.08 -0.47
C VAL A 93 -6.29 -4.63 -0.27
N VAL A 94 -6.10 -3.31 -0.27
CA VAL A 94 -4.78 -2.70 -0.28
C VAL A 94 -4.67 -1.57 0.77
N PRO A 95 -3.45 -1.20 1.19
CA PRO A 95 -3.27 -0.01 2.00
C PRO A 95 -3.72 1.26 1.25
N ALA A 96 -4.44 2.14 1.94
CA ALA A 96 -5.05 3.34 1.36
C ALA A 96 -4.04 4.30 0.71
N TYR A 97 -2.83 4.42 1.27
CA TYR A 97 -1.78 5.29 0.73
C TYR A 97 -1.29 4.86 -0.67
N GLN A 98 -1.60 3.64 -1.10
CA GLN A 98 -1.25 3.12 -2.44
C GLN A 98 -2.27 3.50 -3.52
N VAL A 99 -3.49 3.88 -3.14
CA VAL A 99 -4.62 4.01 -4.08
C VAL A 99 -4.36 5.00 -5.19
N VAL A 100 -3.81 6.18 -4.85
CA VAL A 100 -3.55 7.23 -5.86
C VAL A 100 -2.47 6.79 -6.85
N ASP A 101 -1.39 6.19 -6.36
CA ASP A 101 -0.32 5.67 -7.23
C ASP A 101 -0.84 4.53 -8.11
N LEU A 102 -1.64 3.61 -7.58
CA LEU A 102 -2.26 2.53 -8.33
C LEU A 102 -3.24 3.07 -9.38
N TYR A 103 -4.06 4.07 -9.04
CA TYR A 103 -4.97 4.70 -9.99
C TYR A 103 -4.20 5.33 -11.15
N ASN A 104 -3.13 6.06 -10.87
CA ASN A 104 -2.30 6.67 -11.89
C ASN A 104 -1.55 5.62 -12.75
N LYS A 105 -0.92 4.62 -12.13
CA LYS A 105 -0.20 3.54 -12.82
C LYS A 105 -1.12 2.66 -13.69
N THR A 106 -2.35 2.45 -13.27
CA THR A 106 -3.35 1.70 -14.04
C THR A 106 -4.13 2.56 -15.05
N ASN A 107 -3.72 3.81 -15.25
CA ASN A 107 -4.45 4.77 -16.11
C ASN A 107 -5.93 4.88 -15.74
N GLY A 108 -6.25 4.88 -14.45
CA GLY A 108 -7.61 4.99 -13.95
C GLY A 108 -8.45 3.72 -14.10
N ASN A 109 -7.86 2.55 -14.34
CA ASN A 109 -8.61 1.29 -14.53
C ASN A 109 -8.98 0.57 -13.22
N ILE A 110 -8.92 1.25 -12.09
CA ILE A 110 -9.45 0.76 -10.81
C ILE A 110 -10.51 1.71 -10.26
N LYS A 111 -11.35 1.20 -9.37
CA LYS A 111 -12.26 2.00 -8.53
C LYS A 111 -12.08 1.64 -7.07
N LEU A 112 -12.16 2.65 -6.20
CA LEU A 112 -12.26 2.52 -4.76
C LEU A 112 -13.71 2.24 -4.39
N ALA A 113 -13.96 1.19 -3.61
CA ALA A 113 -15.30 0.70 -3.34
C ALA A 113 -15.70 0.73 -1.87
N ALA A 114 -14.77 0.53 -0.95
CA ALA A 114 -15.02 0.62 0.47
C ALA A 114 -13.73 0.93 1.25
N ILE A 115 -13.89 1.59 2.38
CA ILE A 115 -12.88 1.69 3.44
C ILE A 115 -13.21 0.58 4.46
N THR A 116 -12.20 -0.19 4.87
CA THR A 116 -12.41 -1.37 5.72
C THR A 116 -11.70 -1.28 7.07
N VAL A 117 -10.65 -0.46 7.18
CA VAL A 117 -9.93 -0.21 8.44
C VAL A 117 -9.52 1.24 8.50
N LEU A 118 -9.67 1.83 9.68
CA LEU A 118 -9.18 3.16 10.03
C LEU A 118 -8.04 3.06 11.05
N ASN A 119 -7.24 4.09 11.17
CA ASN A 119 -6.29 4.35 12.26
C ASN A 119 -5.29 3.21 12.57
N ASN A 120 -4.94 2.37 11.59
CA ASN A 120 -3.97 1.27 11.77
C ASN A 120 -2.52 1.75 11.53
N ILE A 121 -2.16 2.86 12.14
CA ILE A 121 -0.79 3.38 12.21
C ILE A 121 -0.50 3.72 13.66
N HIS A 122 0.51 3.07 14.21
CA HIS A 122 0.89 3.21 15.61
C HIS A 122 2.34 3.66 15.71
N ILE A 123 2.60 4.58 16.62
CA ILE A 123 3.94 5.09 16.88
C ILE A 123 4.34 4.72 18.29
N ILE A 124 5.51 4.12 18.43
CA ILE A 124 6.08 3.76 19.72
C ILE A 124 7.48 4.36 19.89
N SER A 125 7.88 4.57 21.12
CA SER A 125 9.25 4.98 21.48
C SER A 125 9.69 4.31 22.79
N ASP A 126 10.99 4.08 22.94
CA ASP A 126 11.62 3.61 24.18
C ASP A 126 11.56 4.63 25.31
N LYS A 127 11.31 5.90 24.98
CA LYS A 127 11.20 7.02 25.96
C LYS A 127 9.96 7.86 25.64
N GLN A 128 9.40 8.46 26.69
CA GLN A 128 8.34 9.43 26.53
C GLN A 128 8.86 10.65 25.74
N ILE A 129 8.02 11.18 24.85
CA ILE A 129 8.28 12.37 24.04
C ILE A 129 7.15 13.34 24.31
N ASN A 130 7.44 14.43 25.04
CA ASN A 130 6.45 15.45 25.40
C ASN A 130 6.55 16.70 24.50
N ASN A 131 7.66 16.82 23.79
CA ASN A 131 7.90 17.95 22.88
C ASN A 131 8.90 17.54 21.76
N PRO A 132 8.94 18.27 20.64
CA PRO A 132 9.78 17.92 19.49
C PRO A 132 11.29 17.83 19.81
N THR A 133 11.79 18.59 20.81
CA THR A 133 13.24 18.60 21.12
C THR A 133 13.72 17.27 21.74
N GLU A 134 12.81 16.49 22.32
CA GLU A 134 13.10 15.16 22.87
C GLU A 134 13.27 14.08 21.80
N MET A 135 13.00 14.41 20.53
CA MET A 135 13.33 13.58 19.37
C MET A 135 14.82 13.64 19.01
N ALA A 136 15.58 14.58 19.60
CA ALA A 136 16.99 14.76 19.27
C ALA A 136 17.81 13.49 19.52
N GLY A 137 18.63 13.10 18.52
CA GLY A 137 19.49 11.93 18.58
C GLY A 137 18.76 10.58 18.47
N LYS A 138 17.44 10.59 18.22
CA LYS A 138 16.69 9.33 18.02
C LYS A 138 16.82 8.80 16.61
N THR A 139 16.64 7.49 16.48
CA THR A 139 16.44 6.81 15.20
C THR A 139 14.95 6.56 14.98
N ILE A 140 14.43 7.04 13.85
CA ILE A 140 13.06 6.78 13.42
C ILE A 140 13.07 5.58 12.49
N MET A 141 12.44 4.49 12.91
CA MET A 141 12.29 3.26 12.14
C MET A 141 10.94 3.29 11.43
N VAL A 142 10.95 3.22 10.10
CA VAL A 142 9.74 3.32 9.27
C VAL A 142 9.68 2.13 8.33
N PRO A 143 8.50 1.46 8.18
CA PRO A 143 8.35 0.49 7.12
C PRO A 143 8.50 1.19 5.76
N GLU A 144 9.15 0.54 4.81
CA GLU A 144 9.22 1.03 3.44
C GLU A 144 7.81 1.06 2.85
N LEU A 145 7.35 2.25 2.49
CA LEU A 145 6.05 2.51 1.90
C LEU A 145 6.20 2.64 0.38
N ASN A 146 5.38 3.44 -0.27
CA ASN A 146 5.64 3.83 -1.64
C ASN A 146 6.65 5.01 -1.72
N GLU A 147 7.16 5.26 -2.92
CA GLU A 147 8.17 6.31 -3.13
C GLU A 147 7.72 7.70 -2.65
N SER A 148 6.44 8.03 -2.87
CA SER A 148 5.85 9.31 -2.49
C SER A 148 5.81 9.48 -0.97
N MET A 149 5.38 8.46 -0.23
CA MET A 149 5.33 8.49 1.23
C MET A 149 6.72 8.50 1.85
N ASN A 150 7.67 7.73 1.31
CA ASN A 150 9.06 7.74 1.78
C ASN A 150 9.69 9.13 1.58
N LYS A 151 9.47 9.77 0.42
CA LYS A 151 9.91 11.15 0.16
C LYS A 151 9.25 12.16 1.09
N LEU A 152 7.94 12.01 1.38
CA LEU A 152 7.24 12.86 2.33
C LEU A 152 7.89 12.80 3.71
N ILE A 153 8.10 11.60 4.24
CA ILE A 153 8.73 11.39 5.55
C ILE A 153 10.12 12.03 5.56
N ASP A 154 10.94 11.79 4.54
CA ASP A 154 12.27 12.37 4.44
C ASP A 154 12.25 13.91 4.33
N SER A 155 11.35 14.48 3.55
CA SER A 155 11.27 15.93 3.36
C SER A 155 10.79 16.65 4.63
N LYS A 156 9.78 16.11 5.32
CA LYS A 156 9.24 16.69 6.55
C LYS A 156 10.22 16.60 7.72
N LEU A 157 10.96 15.51 7.80
CA LEU A 157 12.00 15.35 8.80
C LEU A 157 13.32 16.05 8.42
N GLY A 158 13.53 16.42 7.15
CA GLY A 158 14.83 16.86 6.63
C GLY A 158 15.48 18.00 7.39
N PHE A 159 14.75 19.09 7.69
CA PHE A 159 15.26 20.19 8.50
C PHE A 159 15.49 19.76 9.96
N VAL A 160 14.53 19.03 10.52
CA VAL A 160 14.56 18.54 11.90
C VAL A 160 15.68 17.50 12.07
N LYS A 161 15.89 16.61 11.08
CA LYS A 161 17.00 15.64 11.05
C LYS A 161 18.36 16.33 11.25
N THR A 162 18.64 17.37 10.47
CA THR A 162 19.92 18.07 10.52
C THR A 162 20.12 18.79 11.85
N LEU A 163 19.11 19.51 12.33
CA LEU A 163 19.18 20.29 13.56
C LEU A 163 19.25 19.41 14.81
N MET A 164 18.47 18.34 14.86
CA MET A 164 18.31 17.47 16.03
C MET A 164 19.12 16.18 15.94
N LYS A 165 19.88 15.96 14.87
CA LYS A 165 20.63 14.71 14.63
C LYS A 165 19.74 13.48 14.63
N ILE A 166 18.54 13.58 14.10
CA ILE A 166 17.62 12.44 13.94
C ILE A 166 18.09 11.60 12.77
N ASN A 167 18.16 10.28 12.96
CA ASN A 167 18.34 9.32 11.87
C ASN A 167 16.98 8.77 11.42
N THR A 168 16.80 8.44 10.14
CA THR A 168 15.62 7.74 9.64
C THR A 168 16.08 6.49 8.90
N GLU A 169 15.54 5.35 9.29
CA GLU A 169 15.83 4.06 8.69
C GLU A 169 14.56 3.47 8.10
N PHE A 170 14.59 3.17 6.80
CA PHE A 170 13.50 2.49 6.10
C PHE A 170 13.75 0.99 6.09
N TYR A 171 12.75 0.22 6.50
CA TYR A 171 12.81 -1.22 6.60
C TYR A 171 11.89 -1.86 5.57
N TYR A 172 12.39 -2.83 4.82
CA TYR A 172 11.61 -3.55 3.82
C TYR A 172 10.37 -4.24 4.42
N SER A 173 10.47 -4.69 5.68
CA SER A 173 9.34 -5.29 6.39
C SER A 173 9.25 -4.82 7.84
N GLN A 174 8.05 -4.79 8.37
CA GLN A 174 7.83 -4.52 9.80
C GLN A 174 8.40 -5.61 10.72
N LYS A 175 8.58 -6.84 10.20
CA LYS A 175 9.29 -7.91 10.95
C LYS A 175 10.73 -7.51 11.24
N ASP A 176 11.38 -6.81 10.30
CA ASP A 176 12.76 -6.36 10.50
C ASP A 176 12.82 -5.21 11.51
N ILE A 177 11.81 -4.34 11.54
CA ILE A 177 11.69 -3.34 12.62
C ILE A 177 11.62 -4.05 13.97
N ILE A 178 10.72 -5.03 14.15
CA ILE A 178 10.57 -5.76 15.41
C ILE A 178 11.90 -6.37 15.87
N LYS A 179 12.65 -7.02 14.99
CA LYS A 179 13.97 -7.60 15.32
C LYS A 179 14.99 -6.56 15.78
N ASN A 180 14.94 -5.36 15.17
CA ASN A 180 15.87 -4.29 15.51
C ASN A 180 15.47 -3.57 16.81
N LEU A 181 14.17 -3.50 17.14
CA LEU A 181 13.69 -2.89 18.38
C LEU A 181 14.31 -3.52 19.63
N GLU A 182 14.51 -4.85 19.63
CA GLU A 182 15.06 -5.59 20.80
C GLU A 182 16.49 -5.17 21.17
N ASN A 183 17.25 -4.65 20.20
CA ASN A 183 18.66 -4.30 20.38
C ASN A 183 18.94 -2.81 20.19
N SER A 184 17.91 -1.97 20.14
CA SER A 184 18.04 -0.55 19.84
C SER A 184 17.57 0.32 20.99
N GLU A 185 18.26 1.44 21.20
CA GLU A 185 17.89 2.48 22.15
C GLU A 185 17.68 3.81 21.42
N ASN A 186 16.99 4.74 22.05
CA ASN A 186 16.66 6.05 21.51
C ASN A 186 15.91 5.96 20.17
N ILE A 187 14.85 5.15 20.12
CA ILE A 187 14.08 4.86 18.93
C ILE A 187 12.69 5.47 18.95
N ILE A 188 12.18 5.70 17.74
CA ILE A 188 10.77 5.91 17.43
C ILE A 188 10.45 4.93 16.30
N ALA A 189 9.42 4.11 16.43
CA ALA A 189 9.06 3.16 15.38
C ALA A 189 7.59 3.34 14.95
N PHE A 190 7.37 3.29 13.64
CA PHE A 190 6.06 3.28 13.01
C PHE A 190 5.68 1.85 12.69
N LEU A 191 4.55 1.42 13.20
CA LEU A 191 4.06 0.05 13.05
C LEU A 191 2.56 0.03 12.75
N SER A 192 2.11 -1.02 12.08
CA SER A 192 0.69 -1.37 11.98
C SER A 192 0.44 -2.72 12.64
N GLU A 193 -0.82 -3.06 12.86
CA GLU A 193 -1.16 -4.40 13.32
C GLU A 193 -0.78 -5.46 12.27
N PRO A 194 -0.31 -6.64 12.69
CA PRO A 194 -0.19 -7.13 14.07
C PRO A 194 1.17 -6.80 14.73
N TYR A 195 2.06 -6.10 14.03
CA TYR A 195 3.42 -5.84 14.50
C TYR A 195 3.47 -4.88 15.69
N TYR A 196 2.53 -3.93 15.74
CA TYR A 196 2.38 -3.06 16.90
C TYR A 196 2.06 -3.86 18.17
N SER A 197 1.06 -4.74 18.13
CA SER A 197 0.70 -5.59 19.25
C SER A 197 1.87 -6.50 19.68
N LYS A 198 2.61 -7.07 18.72
CA LYS A 198 3.83 -7.85 19.02
C LYS A 198 4.88 -7.02 19.73
N ALA A 199 5.12 -5.79 19.30
CA ALA A 199 6.13 -4.93 19.91
C ALA A 199 5.81 -4.59 21.36
N ILE A 200 4.54 -4.30 21.68
CA ILE A 200 4.15 -3.85 23.02
C ILE A 200 3.89 -4.98 24.01
N THR A 201 3.72 -6.22 23.55
CA THR A 201 3.46 -7.37 24.43
C THR A 201 4.67 -7.67 25.34
N ASN A 202 5.87 -7.50 24.83
CA ASN A 202 7.10 -7.88 25.53
C ASN A 202 7.91 -6.70 26.06
N ASN A 203 7.51 -5.45 25.80
CA ASN A 203 8.30 -4.27 26.10
C ASN A 203 7.44 -3.09 26.57
N ASN A 204 7.97 -2.27 27.46
CA ASN A 204 7.34 -1.06 27.97
C ASN A 204 7.63 0.13 27.05
N TYR A 205 7.08 0.12 25.83
CA TYR A 205 7.15 1.28 24.94
C TYR A 205 6.08 2.31 25.26
N TYR A 206 6.43 3.58 25.13
CA TYR A 206 5.47 4.68 25.12
C TYR A 206 4.77 4.73 23.76
N ARG A 207 3.48 5.03 23.79
CA ARG A 207 2.60 5.04 22.61
C ARG A 207 2.22 6.48 22.29
N PHE A 208 2.15 6.79 21.00
CA PHE A 208 1.78 8.11 20.51
C PHE A 208 0.72 7.97 19.43
N ASP A 209 -0.23 8.90 19.44
CA ASP A 209 -1.16 9.06 18.33
C ASP A 209 -0.46 9.71 17.12
N VAL A 210 -0.85 9.30 15.91
CA VAL A 210 -0.27 9.85 14.68
C VAL A 210 -0.51 11.35 14.58
N ASN A 211 -1.70 11.83 14.99
CA ASN A 211 -2.03 13.25 14.97
C ASN A 211 -1.17 14.04 15.98
N GLU A 212 -0.87 13.45 17.14
CA GLU A 212 0.07 14.06 18.11
C GLU A 212 1.44 14.26 17.48
N VAL A 213 1.99 13.23 16.82
CA VAL A 213 3.30 13.32 16.17
C VAL A 213 3.28 14.31 15.00
N ILE A 214 2.23 14.33 14.18
CA ILE A 214 2.07 15.30 13.11
C ILE A 214 2.04 16.73 13.68
N SER A 215 1.36 16.95 14.80
CA SER A 215 1.29 18.26 15.45
C SER A 215 2.66 18.79 15.92
N MET A 216 3.60 17.88 16.17
CA MET A 216 4.98 18.22 16.53
C MET A 216 5.85 18.65 15.32
N ILE A 217 5.39 18.42 14.09
CA ILE A 217 6.12 18.82 12.87
C ILE A 217 5.90 20.31 12.62
N PRO A 218 6.98 21.13 12.54
CA PRO A 218 6.86 22.56 12.28
C PRO A 218 6.10 22.83 10.97
N ASN A 219 5.17 23.79 11.01
CA ASN A 219 4.33 24.19 9.88
C ASN A 219 3.34 23.10 9.37
N SER A 220 3.15 22.01 10.07
CA SER A 220 2.00 21.14 9.81
C SER A 220 0.73 21.87 10.27
N LYS A 221 -0.24 21.98 9.37
CA LYS A 221 -1.57 22.44 9.75
C LYS A 221 -2.27 21.27 10.41
N THR A 222 -2.46 21.35 11.71
CA THR A 222 -3.15 20.34 12.52
C THR A 222 -4.68 20.39 12.41
N GLU A 223 -5.21 21.23 11.53
CA GLU A 223 -6.67 21.46 11.40
C GLU A 223 -7.43 20.34 10.68
N SER A 224 -6.78 19.28 10.24
CA SER A 224 -7.50 18.16 9.65
C SER A 224 -7.97 17.19 10.73
N GLU A 225 -9.13 17.49 11.32
CA GLU A 225 -9.91 16.48 12.05
C GLU A 225 -10.23 15.28 11.14
N GLY A 226 -10.41 14.11 11.72
CA GLY A 226 -10.79 12.88 11.01
C GLY A 226 -9.76 11.79 11.09
N ASP A 227 -10.19 10.59 10.78
CA ASP A 227 -9.41 9.36 10.88
C ASP A 227 -8.39 9.22 9.75
N PHE A 228 -7.35 8.40 9.99
CA PHE A 228 -6.46 7.92 8.94
C PHE A 228 -7.05 6.67 8.28
N VAL A 229 -7.34 6.77 6.99
CA VAL A 229 -7.75 5.60 6.20
C VAL A 229 -6.56 4.65 6.06
N SER A 230 -6.75 3.40 6.48
CA SER A 230 -5.67 2.40 6.49
C SER A 230 -5.84 1.35 5.40
N ASP A 231 -6.98 0.66 5.36
CA ASP A 231 -7.23 -0.40 4.38
C ASP A 231 -8.48 -0.10 3.55
N VAL A 232 -8.40 -0.42 2.27
CA VAL A 232 -9.49 -0.17 1.33
C VAL A 232 -9.69 -1.32 0.35
N ILE A 233 -10.93 -1.48 -0.12
CA ILE A 233 -11.27 -2.38 -1.23
C ILE A 233 -11.22 -1.60 -2.54
N ILE A 234 -10.46 -2.09 -3.50
CA ILE A 234 -10.46 -1.63 -4.89
C ILE A 234 -10.94 -2.73 -5.82
N VAL A 235 -11.50 -2.33 -6.96
CA VAL A 235 -12.01 -3.25 -7.99
C VAL A 235 -11.48 -2.87 -9.36
N ASN A 236 -11.13 -3.87 -10.17
CA ASN A 236 -10.76 -3.69 -11.56
C ASN A 236 -11.98 -3.27 -12.39
N LYS A 237 -11.91 -2.16 -13.12
CA LYS A 237 -13.03 -1.64 -13.94
C LYS A 237 -13.51 -2.63 -15.01
N ASN A 238 -12.61 -3.40 -15.60
CA ASN A 238 -12.99 -4.40 -16.59
C ASN A 238 -13.82 -5.53 -15.97
N TYR A 239 -13.42 -6.01 -14.79
CA TYR A 239 -14.21 -6.98 -14.04
C TYR A 239 -15.58 -6.40 -13.64
N LEU A 240 -15.57 -5.19 -13.06
CA LEU A 240 -16.78 -4.53 -12.56
C LEU A 240 -17.83 -4.31 -13.65
N ARG A 241 -17.41 -3.94 -14.88
CA ARG A 241 -18.32 -3.69 -16.00
C ARG A 241 -19.24 -4.87 -16.28
N ASP A 242 -18.72 -6.09 -16.22
CA ASP A 242 -19.42 -7.30 -16.62
C ASP A 242 -19.95 -8.10 -15.41
N ASN A 243 -19.56 -7.74 -14.17
CA ASN A 243 -19.83 -8.52 -12.95
C ASN A 243 -20.32 -7.66 -11.77
N LYS A 244 -21.08 -6.59 -12.04
CA LYS A 244 -21.53 -5.65 -11.01
C LYS A 244 -22.27 -6.34 -9.85
N ASP A 245 -23.22 -7.21 -10.15
CA ASP A 245 -24.02 -7.91 -9.13
C ASP A 245 -23.17 -8.84 -8.26
N SER A 246 -22.20 -9.53 -8.87
CA SER A 246 -21.25 -10.39 -8.15
C SER A 246 -20.34 -9.57 -7.24
N PHE A 247 -19.93 -8.37 -7.69
CA PHE A 247 -19.14 -7.47 -6.89
C PHE A 247 -19.94 -6.88 -5.72
N ASP A 248 -21.20 -6.47 -5.94
CA ASP A 248 -22.08 -5.99 -4.87
C ASP A 248 -22.37 -7.07 -3.82
N LYS A 249 -22.51 -8.34 -4.27
CA LYS A 249 -22.61 -9.50 -3.37
C LYS A 249 -21.34 -9.63 -2.52
N PHE A 250 -20.17 -9.58 -3.15
CA PHE A 250 -18.89 -9.65 -2.44
C PHE A 250 -18.76 -8.56 -1.36
N LEU A 251 -19.11 -7.30 -1.67
CA LEU A 251 -19.04 -6.22 -0.68
C LEU A 251 -19.95 -6.48 0.53
N ALA A 252 -21.14 -7.04 0.29
CA ALA A 252 -22.06 -7.39 1.37
C ALA A 252 -21.52 -8.54 2.22
N GLU A 253 -20.96 -9.59 1.59
CA GLU A 253 -20.36 -10.74 2.27
C GLU A 253 -19.10 -10.36 3.03
N TYR A 254 -18.25 -9.49 2.49
CA TYR A 254 -17.07 -8.97 3.17
C TYR A 254 -17.45 -8.20 4.45
N LYS A 255 -18.42 -7.28 4.35
CA LYS A 255 -18.96 -6.55 5.49
C LYS A 255 -19.48 -7.47 6.59
N ASN A 256 -20.28 -8.50 6.21
CA ASN A 256 -20.82 -9.46 7.15
C ASN A 256 -19.70 -10.28 7.81
N ALA A 257 -18.77 -10.83 7.01
CA ALA A 257 -17.66 -11.62 7.51
C ALA A 257 -16.78 -10.82 8.49
N GLN A 258 -16.53 -9.53 8.19
CA GLN A 258 -15.79 -8.61 9.08
C GLN A 258 -16.48 -8.48 10.45
N GLY A 259 -17.80 -8.31 10.48
CA GLY A 259 -18.58 -8.21 11.72
C GLY A 259 -18.76 -9.53 12.47
N GLU A 260 -18.53 -10.66 11.82
CA GLU A 260 -18.73 -11.99 12.39
C GLU A 260 -17.46 -12.67 12.91
N ILE A 261 -16.28 -12.03 12.78
CA ILE A 261 -15.03 -12.56 13.37
C ILE A 261 -15.14 -12.57 14.88
N LYS A 262 -14.99 -13.75 15.48
CA LYS A 262 -15.18 -13.95 16.93
C LYS A 262 -14.14 -14.91 17.51
N GLU A 263 -14.03 -14.88 18.84
CA GLU A 263 -13.23 -15.85 19.57
C GLU A 263 -13.68 -17.28 19.26
N GLY A 264 -12.72 -18.17 19.05
CA GLY A 264 -12.96 -19.54 18.64
C GLY A 264 -12.99 -19.77 17.12
N ASP A 265 -13.02 -18.73 16.30
CA ASP A 265 -12.79 -18.89 14.86
C ASP A 265 -11.39 -19.46 14.61
N VAL A 266 -11.26 -20.37 13.64
CA VAL A 266 -9.99 -21.01 13.30
C VAL A 266 -9.49 -20.46 11.97
N LEU A 267 -8.33 -19.78 12.01
CA LEU A 267 -7.68 -19.25 10.82
C LEU A 267 -6.82 -20.31 10.13
N SER A 268 -6.58 -20.13 8.85
CA SER A 268 -5.68 -20.99 8.09
C SER A 268 -4.24 -20.85 8.58
N GLN A 269 -3.52 -21.97 8.65
CA GLN A 269 -2.14 -22.01 9.15
C GLN A 269 -1.20 -21.05 8.40
N GLY A 270 -1.52 -20.78 7.14
CA GLY A 270 -0.77 -19.78 6.34
C GLY A 270 -0.77 -18.38 6.93
N ILE A 271 -1.88 -17.93 7.54
CA ILE A 271 -1.97 -16.62 8.20
C ILE A 271 -1.12 -16.65 9.47
N ILE A 272 -1.31 -17.66 10.30
CA ILE A 272 -0.60 -17.83 11.57
C ILE A 272 0.92 -17.80 11.33
N ASN A 273 1.40 -18.61 10.40
CA ASN A 273 2.83 -18.68 10.06
C ASN A 273 3.36 -17.38 9.44
N ASN A 274 2.52 -16.71 8.61
CA ASN A 274 2.96 -15.48 7.95
C ASN A 274 3.24 -14.36 8.94
N TYR A 275 2.41 -14.22 9.96
CA TYR A 275 2.54 -13.15 10.95
C TYR A 275 3.31 -13.60 12.21
N ASP A 276 3.59 -14.91 12.33
CA ASP A 276 4.26 -15.51 13.48
C ASP A 276 3.55 -15.14 14.80
N ILE A 277 2.27 -15.48 14.86
CA ILE A 277 1.35 -15.27 16.00
C ILE A 277 0.48 -16.51 16.18
N THR A 278 -0.14 -16.68 17.34
CA THR A 278 -1.13 -17.74 17.57
C THR A 278 -2.48 -17.36 16.95
N ASN A 279 -3.39 -18.33 16.86
CA ASN A 279 -4.75 -18.10 16.39
C ASN A 279 -5.51 -17.13 17.30
N GLU A 280 -5.36 -17.29 18.60
CA GLU A 280 -5.99 -16.47 19.62
C GLU A 280 -5.47 -15.03 19.56
N GLU A 281 -4.16 -14.84 19.41
CA GLU A 281 -3.54 -13.52 19.22
C GLU A 281 -4.07 -12.86 17.94
N ALA A 282 -4.12 -13.59 16.83
CA ALA A 282 -4.62 -13.05 15.57
C ALA A 282 -6.05 -12.52 15.70
N ILE A 283 -6.95 -13.30 16.28
CA ILE A 283 -8.34 -12.87 16.49
C ILE A 283 -8.43 -11.71 17.48
N SER A 284 -7.68 -11.75 18.58
CA SER A 284 -7.67 -10.67 19.57
C SER A 284 -7.18 -9.34 18.99
N ILE A 285 -6.10 -9.36 18.20
CA ILE A 285 -5.55 -8.19 17.53
C ILE A 285 -6.58 -7.65 16.52
N PHE A 286 -7.14 -8.51 15.67
CA PHE A 286 -8.16 -8.10 14.71
C PHE A 286 -9.35 -7.40 15.40
N LYS A 287 -9.83 -7.93 16.51
CA LYS A 287 -10.95 -7.35 17.28
C LYS A 287 -10.61 -6.00 17.93
N SER A 288 -9.33 -5.73 18.19
CA SER A 288 -8.89 -4.44 18.75
C SER A 288 -8.70 -3.34 17.70
N MET A 289 -8.69 -3.69 16.42
CA MET A 289 -8.55 -2.74 15.32
C MET A 289 -9.82 -1.92 15.10
N ASP A 290 -9.67 -0.76 14.50
CA ASP A 290 -10.81 0.07 14.04
C ASP A 290 -11.33 -0.49 12.70
N ASN A 291 -12.05 -1.60 12.80
CA ASN A 291 -12.66 -2.30 11.69
C ASN A 291 -13.96 -1.62 11.29
N SER A 292 -13.89 -0.71 10.34
CA SER A 292 -15.01 0.05 9.81
C SER A 292 -15.32 -0.41 8.39
N PHE A 293 -16.61 -0.48 8.02
CA PHE A 293 -17.02 -0.71 6.64
C PHE A 293 -17.80 0.49 6.14
N ILE A 294 -17.13 1.34 5.36
CA ILE A 294 -17.67 2.59 4.83
C ILE A 294 -17.67 2.48 3.31
N ASP A 295 -18.83 2.58 2.67
CA ASP A 295 -19.00 2.49 1.21
C ASP A 295 -19.75 3.71 0.64
N SER A 296 -19.94 3.72 -0.66
CA SER A 296 -20.74 4.69 -1.41
C SER A 296 -20.29 6.16 -1.20
N ASP A 297 -21.21 7.10 -1.14
CA ASP A 297 -20.89 8.54 -1.01
C ASP A 297 -20.18 8.90 0.30
N THR A 298 -20.47 8.16 1.39
CA THR A 298 -19.77 8.35 2.68
C THR A 298 -18.31 8.00 2.55
N MET A 299 -17.98 6.89 1.88
CA MET A 299 -16.60 6.49 1.61
C MET A 299 -15.86 7.56 0.80
N ALA A 300 -16.48 8.09 -0.25
CA ALA A 300 -15.88 9.13 -1.08
C ALA A 300 -15.54 10.37 -0.23
N GLY A 301 -16.47 10.83 0.61
CA GLY A 301 -16.24 11.98 1.49
C GLY A 301 -15.11 11.75 2.49
N VAL A 302 -15.06 10.58 3.13
CA VAL A 302 -13.98 10.24 4.09
C VAL A 302 -12.63 10.14 3.37
N PHE A 303 -12.60 9.55 2.18
CA PHE A 303 -11.36 9.42 1.43
C PHE A 303 -10.84 10.76 0.89
N GLU A 304 -11.73 11.68 0.47
CA GLU A 304 -11.32 13.03 0.09
C GLU A 304 -10.69 13.81 1.26
N ILE A 305 -11.26 13.71 2.47
CA ILE A 305 -10.66 14.30 3.68
C ILE A 305 -9.27 13.70 3.94
N TYR A 306 -9.11 12.40 3.75
CA TYR A 306 -7.82 11.72 3.87
C TYR A 306 -6.81 12.22 2.83
N LEU A 307 -7.20 12.39 1.57
CA LEU A 307 -6.35 12.96 0.53
C LEU A 307 -5.94 14.41 0.85
N ASP A 308 -6.88 15.21 1.35
CA ASP A 308 -6.59 16.60 1.78
C ASP A 308 -5.56 16.63 2.92
N LYS A 309 -5.63 15.70 3.87
CA LYS A 309 -4.61 15.57 4.92
C LYS A 309 -3.23 15.30 4.33
N LEU A 310 -3.12 14.37 3.39
CA LEU A 310 -1.85 14.04 2.74
C LEU A 310 -1.30 15.25 1.96
N GLU A 311 -2.13 15.96 1.19
CA GLU A 311 -1.74 17.17 0.45
C GLU A 311 -1.37 18.34 1.36
N ASN A 312 -1.99 18.46 2.54
CA ASN A 312 -1.60 19.45 3.54
C ASN A 312 -0.21 19.15 4.13
N LEU A 313 0.18 17.87 4.19
CA LEU A 313 1.55 17.50 4.55
C LEU A 313 2.53 17.84 3.43
N ASP A 314 2.21 17.50 2.19
CA ASP A 314 3.01 17.86 1.01
C ASP A 314 2.13 17.96 -0.24
N LYS A 315 2.10 19.14 -0.87
CA LYS A 315 1.32 19.36 -2.10
C LYS A 315 1.73 18.49 -3.29
N ASN A 316 2.92 17.92 -3.25
CA ASN A 316 3.46 17.05 -4.29
C ASN A 316 3.51 15.59 -3.86
N ILE A 317 2.74 15.20 -2.83
CA ILE A 317 2.78 13.83 -2.27
C ILE A 317 2.38 12.76 -3.28
N PHE A 318 1.53 13.10 -4.23
CA PHE A 318 1.12 12.15 -5.24
C PHE A 318 2.10 12.20 -6.43
N SER A 319 2.61 11.04 -6.85
CA SER A 319 3.51 10.90 -8.00
C SER A 319 2.82 11.18 -9.35
N GLY A 320 1.54 11.53 -9.34
CA GLY A 320 0.71 11.88 -10.48
C GLY A 320 -0.36 12.90 -10.11
N ASN A 321 -1.44 12.90 -10.86
CA ASN A 321 -2.58 13.76 -10.54
C ASN A 321 -3.43 13.15 -9.42
N ARG A 322 -4.01 14.02 -8.58
CA ARG A 322 -5.09 13.60 -7.70
C ARG A 322 -6.21 12.97 -8.53
N PRO A 323 -6.75 11.81 -8.14
CA PRO A 323 -7.84 11.17 -8.88
C PRO A 323 -9.06 12.07 -8.97
N SER A 324 -9.81 11.93 -10.05
CA SER A 324 -11.13 12.54 -10.19
C SER A 324 -12.21 11.69 -9.49
N ASP A 325 -13.45 12.19 -9.47
CA ASP A 325 -14.63 11.46 -8.96
C ASP A 325 -14.82 10.08 -9.60
N ASP A 326 -14.20 9.84 -10.78
CA ASP A 326 -14.19 8.53 -11.43
C ASP A 326 -13.44 7.45 -10.64
N LEU A 327 -12.64 7.81 -9.65
CA LEU A 327 -12.05 6.84 -8.71
C LEU A 327 -13.13 6.09 -7.93
N TYR A 328 -14.24 6.74 -7.55
CA TYR A 328 -15.18 6.17 -6.60
C TYR A 328 -16.20 5.25 -7.26
N TYR A 329 -16.40 4.08 -6.64
CA TYR A 329 -17.50 3.20 -6.97
C TYR A 329 -18.77 3.68 -6.26
N LYS A 330 -19.83 3.89 -7.02
CA LYS A 330 -21.17 4.22 -6.53
C LYS A 330 -22.11 3.06 -6.79
N ARG A 331 -22.70 2.53 -5.73
CA ARG A 331 -23.73 1.48 -5.85
C ARG A 331 -25.00 1.97 -6.53
#